data_b9980ccd5a96c82ec0ad32de1235179a
#
_entry.id   b9980ccd5a96c82ec0ad32de1235179a
#
_cell.length_a   1.000
_cell.length_b   1.000
_cell.length_c   1.000
_cell.angle_alpha   90.00
_cell.angle_beta   90.00
_cell.angle_gamma   90.00
#
_symmetry.space_group_name_H-M   'P 1'
#
loop_
_entity.id
_entity.type
_entity.pdbx_description
1 polymer ?
#
loop_
_entity_poly.entity_id
_entity_poly.type
_entity_poly.pdbx_seq_one_letter_code
_entity_poly.pdbx_strand_id
1 'polypeptide(L)'
;MRMKFFSDNAATVHPHVWAAMQAADAPDTGYDGDTLSRRLDDAFSDLFGKRATALWVATGTAANCLALAAMVPPWGGVVCHREAHIETDEGGAPGFYTHGAKLILAEGDAAKITPATINAALGLIRAGVHQVQPHAISITQSTEYGRVYTPGEVAAIETLAS
;
A
#
# COMPACT_ATOMS: atom_id res chain seq x y z
N MET A 1 -7.56 0.66 -31.68
CA MET A 1 -6.52 0.28 -30.69
C MET A 1 -6.99 -0.99 -29.97
N ARG A 2 -6.19 -2.07 -29.92
CA ARG A 2 -6.61 -3.31 -29.26
C ARG A 2 -6.28 -3.16 -27.79
N MET A 3 -7.29 -3.09 -26.91
CA MET A 3 -7.07 -3.08 -25.47
C MET A 3 -6.46 -4.41 -25.03
N LYS A 4 -5.40 -4.34 -24.24
CA LYS A 4 -4.75 -5.51 -23.64
C LYS A 4 -5.06 -5.51 -22.15
N PHE A 5 -5.90 -6.45 -21.70
CA PHE A 5 -6.09 -6.75 -20.31
C PHE A 5 -4.97 -7.67 -19.84
N PHE A 6 -3.83 -7.08 -19.55
CA PHE A 6 -2.62 -7.76 -19.10
C PHE A 6 -2.06 -6.97 -17.90
N SER A 7 -0.83 -7.18 -17.52
CA SER A 7 -0.21 -6.42 -16.44
C SER A 7 -0.06 -4.93 -16.81
N ASP A 8 -0.25 -4.03 -15.87
CA ASP A 8 0.06 -2.61 -15.97
C ASP A 8 1.55 -2.36 -16.31
N ASN A 9 2.44 -3.28 -15.92
CA ASN A 9 3.85 -3.27 -16.34
C ASN A 9 4.06 -3.34 -17.86
N ALA A 10 3.03 -3.74 -18.62
CA ALA A 10 3.06 -3.72 -20.09
C ALA A 10 2.62 -2.38 -20.70
N ALA A 11 2.23 -1.41 -19.90
CA ALA A 11 1.82 -0.09 -20.34
C ALA A 11 3.01 0.76 -20.81
N THR A 12 2.75 1.65 -21.75
CA THR A 12 3.73 2.67 -22.15
C THR A 12 3.69 3.85 -21.19
N VAL A 13 4.79 4.59 -21.11
CA VAL A 13 4.83 5.84 -20.34
C VAL A 13 3.82 6.84 -20.91
N HIS A 14 3.05 7.50 -20.05
CA HIS A 14 2.11 8.53 -20.45
C HIS A 14 2.86 9.70 -21.11
N PRO A 15 2.36 10.30 -22.24
CA PRO A 15 3.08 11.35 -22.97
C PRO A 15 3.51 12.54 -22.10
N HIS A 16 2.69 12.99 -21.15
CA HIS A 16 3.05 14.10 -20.25
C HIS A 16 4.18 13.71 -19.28
N VAL A 17 4.20 12.47 -18.79
CA VAL A 17 5.30 11.97 -17.94
C VAL A 17 6.59 11.93 -18.74
N TRP A 18 6.53 11.43 -19.99
CA TRP A 18 7.67 11.39 -20.88
C TRP A 18 8.23 12.79 -21.18
N ALA A 19 7.35 13.75 -21.46
CA ALA A 19 7.75 15.15 -21.68
C ALA A 19 8.39 15.78 -20.44
N ALA A 20 7.85 15.49 -19.25
CA ALA A 20 8.42 15.98 -17.98
C ALA A 20 9.81 15.38 -17.72
N MET A 21 10.00 14.07 -17.97
CA MET A 21 11.33 13.44 -17.87
C MET A 21 12.34 14.08 -18.82
N GLN A 22 11.96 14.32 -20.09
CA GLN A 22 12.83 14.98 -21.05
C GLN A 22 13.17 16.42 -20.64
N ALA A 23 12.23 17.16 -20.08
CA ALA A 23 12.46 18.53 -19.59
C ALA A 23 13.37 18.58 -18.36
N ALA A 24 13.42 17.51 -17.58
CA ALA A 24 14.25 17.38 -16.39
C ALA A 24 15.67 16.79 -16.70
N ASP A 25 15.90 16.33 -17.92
CA ASP A 25 17.16 15.68 -18.33
C ASP A 25 18.29 16.71 -18.48
N ALA A 26 18.87 17.09 -17.35
CA ALA A 26 20.00 18.00 -17.24
C ALA A 26 20.90 17.63 -16.05
N PRO A 27 22.21 17.90 -16.11
CA PRO A 27 23.09 17.72 -14.96
C PRO A 27 22.63 18.55 -13.75
N ASP A 28 22.55 17.92 -12.60
CA ASP A 28 22.23 18.54 -11.31
C ASP A 28 23.01 17.83 -10.19
N THR A 29 22.74 18.14 -8.93
CA THR A 29 23.40 17.54 -7.77
C THR A 29 22.93 16.09 -7.57
N GLY A 30 23.86 15.17 -7.33
CA GLY A 30 23.55 13.77 -7.05
C GLY A 30 23.02 13.50 -5.63
N TYR A 31 22.65 12.25 -5.38
CA TYR A 31 22.23 11.74 -4.06
C TYR A 31 21.05 12.52 -3.44
N ASP A 32 19.95 12.67 -4.22
CA ASP A 32 18.74 13.41 -3.85
C ASP A 32 18.98 14.90 -3.49
N GLY A 33 20.15 15.41 -3.87
CA GLY A 33 20.50 16.82 -3.71
C GLY A 33 20.01 17.71 -4.84
N ASP A 34 19.40 17.14 -5.89
CA ASP A 34 18.88 17.88 -7.03
C ASP A 34 17.62 18.67 -6.69
N THR A 35 17.30 19.62 -7.55
CA THR A 35 16.20 20.56 -7.34
C THR A 35 14.84 19.88 -7.28
N LEU A 36 14.62 18.80 -8.04
CA LEU A 36 13.34 18.09 -8.07
C LEU A 36 13.16 17.25 -6.81
N SER A 37 14.18 16.50 -6.39
CA SER A 37 14.16 15.68 -5.18
C SER A 37 13.86 16.53 -3.94
N ARG A 38 14.49 17.71 -3.82
CA ARG A 38 14.27 18.64 -2.69
C ARG A 38 12.84 19.19 -2.61
N ARG A 39 12.10 19.21 -3.70
CA ARG A 39 10.70 19.71 -3.75
C ARG A 39 9.68 18.61 -3.52
N LEU A 40 10.11 17.37 -3.38
CA LEU A 40 9.22 16.22 -3.36
C LEU A 40 8.27 16.25 -2.15
N ASP A 41 8.81 16.47 -0.96
CA ASP A 41 8.03 16.54 0.28
C ASP A 41 7.00 17.68 0.24
N ASP A 42 7.38 18.84 -0.27
CA ASP A 42 6.46 19.99 -0.42
C ASP A 42 5.35 19.66 -1.42
N ALA A 43 5.68 19.09 -2.57
CA ALA A 43 4.70 18.74 -3.59
C ALA A 43 3.68 17.69 -3.07
N PHE A 44 4.12 16.68 -2.32
CA PHE A 44 3.21 15.70 -1.71
C PHE A 44 2.44 16.29 -0.52
N SER A 45 3.04 17.20 0.25
CA SER A 45 2.35 17.90 1.34
C SER A 45 1.22 18.77 0.81
N ASP A 46 1.44 19.49 -0.29
CA ASP A 46 0.41 20.28 -0.98
C ASP A 46 -0.71 19.37 -1.52
N LEU A 47 -0.35 18.26 -2.16
CA LEU A 47 -1.32 17.31 -2.71
C LEU A 47 -2.24 16.72 -1.62
N PHE A 48 -1.68 16.37 -0.46
CA PHE A 48 -2.43 15.73 0.63
C PHE A 48 -3.00 16.72 1.64
N GLY A 49 -2.70 18.01 1.54
CA GLY A 49 -3.15 19.05 2.48
C GLY A 49 -2.60 18.85 3.90
N LYS A 50 -1.51 18.11 4.04
CA LYS A 50 -0.82 17.84 5.32
C LYS A 50 0.65 17.56 5.08
N ARG A 51 1.48 17.74 6.10
CA ARG A 51 2.90 17.40 6.03
C ARG A 51 3.08 15.93 5.63
N ALA A 52 3.81 15.69 4.56
CA ALA A 52 4.15 14.39 4.04
C ALA A 52 5.65 14.32 3.72
N THR A 53 6.22 13.14 3.85
CA THR A 53 7.57 12.82 3.35
C THR A 53 7.41 11.77 2.26
N ALA A 54 7.99 12.03 1.10
CA ALA A 54 7.91 11.16 -0.06
C ALA A 54 9.22 10.38 -0.24
N LEU A 55 9.12 9.08 -0.33
CA LEU A 55 10.25 8.17 -0.54
C LEU A 55 10.03 7.37 -1.83
N TRP A 56 10.98 7.41 -2.74
CA TRP A 56 10.99 6.59 -3.93
C TRP A 56 11.52 5.19 -3.66
N VAL A 57 10.86 4.21 -4.19
CA VAL A 57 11.27 2.80 -4.12
C VAL A 57 11.16 2.15 -5.50
N ALA A 58 11.92 1.09 -5.72
CA ALA A 58 12.02 0.46 -7.03
C ALA A 58 10.75 -0.30 -7.47
N THR A 59 9.94 -0.80 -6.51
CA THR A 59 8.77 -1.62 -6.79
C THR A 59 7.63 -1.34 -5.81
N GLY A 60 6.39 -1.70 -6.20
CA GLY A 60 5.24 -1.67 -5.30
C GLY A 60 5.40 -2.59 -4.09
N THR A 61 5.99 -3.77 -4.28
CA THR A 61 6.34 -4.69 -3.19
C THR A 61 7.25 -4.03 -2.15
N ALA A 62 8.28 -3.28 -2.60
CA ALA A 62 9.14 -2.54 -1.69
C ALA A 62 8.36 -1.44 -0.93
N ALA A 63 7.43 -0.75 -1.59
CA ALA A 63 6.56 0.24 -0.95
C ALA A 63 5.67 -0.40 0.12
N ASN A 64 5.02 -1.52 -0.19
CA ASN A 64 4.20 -2.26 0.77
C ASN A 64 5.02 -2.74 1.97
N CYS A 65 6.17 -3.34 1.73
CA CYS A 65 7.04 -3.85 2.80
C CYS A 65 7.51 -2.73 3.74
N LEU A 66 7.96 -1.59 3.20
CA LEU A 66 8.41 -0.45 4.00
C LEU A 66 7.25 0.20 4.77
N ALA A 67 6.09 0.36 4.14
CA ALA A 67 4.91 0.89 4.81
C ALA A 67 4.49 0.01 5.98
N LEU A 68 4.41 -1.30 5.78
CA LEU A 68 4.05 -2.25 6.83
C LEU A 68 5.10 -2.29 7.94
N ALA A 69 6.38 -2.31 7.60
CA ALA A 69 7.46 -2.29 8.59
C ALA A 69 7.49 -1.01 9.44
N ALA A 70 7.02 0.12 8.90
CA ALA A 70 6.91 1.37 9.64
C ALA A 70 5.72 1.39 10.62
N MET A 71 4.68 0.58 10.37
CA MET A 71 3.43 0.59 11.15
C MET A 71 3.28 -0.59 12.11
N VAL A 72 3.92 -1.72 11.82
CA VAL A 72 3.64 -2.99 12.51
C VAL A 72 4.89 -3.56 13.16
N PRO A 73 4.87 -3.86 14.48
CA PRO A 73 5.99 -4.54 15.12
C PRO A 73 6.10 -6.00 14.66
N PRO A 74 7.28 -6.65 14.84
CA PRO A 74 7.50 -8.04 14.38
C PRO A 74 6.49 -9.08 14.90
N TRP A 75 5.87 -8.82 16.04
CA TRP A 75 4.84 -9.67 16.67
C TRP A 75 3.42 -9.18 16.39
N GLY A 76 3.27 -8.18 15.55
CA GLY A 76 1.98 -7.59 15.20
C GLY A 76 1.31 -8.28 14.02
N GLY A 77 0.06 -7.89 13.75
CA GLY A 77 -0.73 -8.40 12.65
C GLY A 77 -1.22 -7.31 11.70
N VAL A 78 -1.32 -7.66 10.43
CA VAL A 78 -1.91 -6.83 9.37
C VAL A 78 -3.17 -7.52 8.88
N VAL A 79 -4.32 -6.88 9.03
CA VAL A 79 -5.58 -7.38 8.45
C VAL A 79 -5.60 -7.05 6.97
N CYS A 80 -5.81 -8.04 6.13
CA CYS A 80 -5.98 -7.86 4.69
C CYS A 80 -6.95 -8.90 4.14
N HIS A 81 -7.41 -8.71 2.89
CA HIS A 81 -8.15 -9.78 2.21
C HIS A 81 -7.23 -10.97 1.92
N ARG A 82 -7.77 -12.22 1.95
CA ARG A 82 -6.99 -13.43 1.66
C ARG A 82 -6.35 -13.45 0.26
N GLU A 83 -6.87 -12.69 -0.67
CA GLU A 83 -6.35 -12.54 -2.03
C GLU A 83 -5.71 -11.17 -2.26
N ALA A 84 -5.37 -10.45 -1.17
CA ALA A 84 -4.61 -9.22 -1.30
C ALA A 84 -3.23 -9.49 -1.86
N HIS A 85 -2.72 -8.61 -2.69
CA HIS A 85 -1.40 -8.70 -3.32
C HIS A 85 -0.28 -9.01 -2.31
N ILE A 86 -0.34 -8.40 -1.12
CA ILE A 86 0.64 -8.62 -0.05
C ILE A 86 0.63 -10.06 0.50
N GLU A 87 -0.44 -10.83 0.30
CA GLU A 87 -0.54 -12.23 0.70
C GLU A 87 -0.12 -13.15 -0.45
N THR A 88 -0.64 -12.91 -1.67
CA THR A 88 -0.58 -13.87 -2.77
C THR A 88 0.60 -13.66 -3.72
N ASP A 89 1.02 -12.41 -3.95
CA ASP A 89 1.89 -12.07 -5.09
C ASP A 89 3.18 -11.33 -4.71
N GLU A 90 3.58 -11.36 -3.45
CA GLU A 90 4.83 -10.74 -2.98
C GLU A 90 5.85 -11.73 -2.40
N GLY A 91 5.65 -13.03 -2.61
CA GLY A 91 6.63 -14.06 -2.25
C GLY A 91 7.00 -14.11 -0.76
N GLY A 92 6.11 -13.66 0.14
CA GLY A 92 6.37 -13.58 1.57
C GLY A 92 7.22 -12.39 2.00
N ALA A 93 7.52 -11.45 1.11
CA ALA A 93 8.31 -10.26 1.40
C ALA A 93 7.73 -9.41 2.57
N PRO A 94 6.41 -9.20 2.70
CA PRO A 94 5.87 -8.48 3.85
C PRO A 94 6.27 -9.08 5.19
N GLY A 95 6.16 -10.39 5.35
CA GLY A 95 6.58 -11.09 6.57
C GLY A 95 8.08 -11.00 6.83
N PHE A 96 8.90 -11.07 5.78
CA PHE A 96 10.35 -10.95 5.89
C PHE A 96 10.77 -9.53 6.34
N TYR A 97 10.29 -8.49 5.67
CA TYR A 97 10.71 -7.11 5.94
C TYR A 97 10.09 -6.51 7.21
N THR A 98 8.97 -7.05 7.68
CA THR A 98 8.41 -6.70 9.00
C THR A 98 9.03 -7.51 10.13
N HIS A 99 10.02 -8.36 9.84
CA HIS A 99 10.70 -9.24 10.80
C HIS A 99 9.77 -10.23 11.51
N GLY A 100 8.66 -10.62 10.89
CA GLY A 100 7.78 -11.66 11.39
C GLY A 100 6.31 -11.26 11.60
N ALA A 101 5.90 -10.05 11.26
CA ALA A 101 4.49 -9.68 11.34
C ALA A 101 3.62 -10.62 10.51
N LYS A 102 2.45 -10.98 11.05
CA LYS A 102 1.55 -11.96 10.45
C LYS A 102 0.42 -11.27 9.69
N LEU A 103 0.05 -11.80 8.53
CA LEU A 103 -1.18 -11.41 7.87
C LEU A 103 -2.38 -12.10 8.54
N ILE A 104 -3.40 -11.32 8.85
CA ILE A 104 -4.69 -11.75 9.41
C ILE A 104 -5.69 -11.68 8.25
N LEU A 105 -6.05 -12.83 7.72
CA LEU A 105 -6.83 -12.91 6.50
C LEU A 105 -8.32 -12.72 6.78
N ALA A 106 -8.92 -11.73 6.13
CA ALA A 106 -10.34 -11.47 6.14
C ALA A 106 -10.99 -11.91 4.82
N GLU A 107 -12.28 -12.22 4.87
CA GLU A 107 -13.11 -12.50 3.70
C GLU A 107 -13.75 -11.22 3.18
N GLY A 108 -14.15 -11.26 1.90
CA GLY A 108 -14.88 -10.16 1.28
C GLY A 108 -15.24 -10.45 -0.16
N ASP A 109 -16.32 -9.87 -0.64
CA ASP A 109 -16.76 -10.04 -2.03
C ASP A 109 -15.78 -9.37 -2.99
N ALA A 110 -15.29 -10.14 -3.97
CA ALA A 110 -14.34 -9.69 -4.98
C ALA A 110 -13.12 -8.95 -4.38
N ALA A 111 -12.51 -9.55 -3.36
CA ALA A 111 -11.33 -9.07 -2.62
C ALA A 111 -11.54 -7.74 -1.87
N LYS A 112 -12.76 -7.34 -1.60
CA LYS A 112 -13.11 -6.10 -0.90
C LYS A 112 -13.55 -6.38 0.52
N ILE A 113 -12.74 -6.01 1.51
CA ILE A 113 -13.06 -6.15 2.93
C ILE A 113 -13.93 -4.99 3.41
N THR A 114 -14.72 -5.24 4.45
CA THR A 114 -15.61 -4.25 5.08
C THR A 114 -15.39 -4.26 6.60
N PRO A 115 -15.85 -3.25 7.35
CA PRO A 115 -15.80 -3.29 8.82
C PRO A 115 -16.38 -4.57 9.40
N ALA A 116 -17.46 -5.10 8.80
CA ALA A 116 -18.09 -6.34 9.25
C ALA A 116 -17.18 -7.56 9.05
N THR A 117 -16.55 -7.70 7.87
CA THR A 117 -15.66 -8.84 7.59
C THR A 117 -14.33 -8.73 8.34
N ILE A 118 -13.83 -7.52 8.57
CA ILE A 118 -12.68 -7.26 9.43
C ILE A 118 -13.00 -7.70 10.86
N ASN A 119 -14.12 -7.25 11.44
CA ASN A 119 -14.54 -7.64 12.79
C ASN A 119 -14.75 -9.15 12.91
N ALA A 120 -15.26 -9.82 11.89
CA ALA A 120 -15.39 -11.27 11.86
C ALA A 120 -14.01 -11.97 11.96
N ALA A 121 -13.01 -11.50 11.20
CA ALA A 121 -11.65 -12.02 11.28
C ALA A 121 -11.00 -11.75 12.65
N LEU A 122 -11.19 -10.55 13.20
CA LEU A 122 -10.68 -10.17 14.52
C LEU A 122 -11.35 -10.96 15.65
N GLY A 123 -12.63 -11.28 15.52
CA GLY A 123 -13.37 -12.09 16.48
C GLY A 123 -12.83 -13.51 16.68
N LEU A 124 -12.00 -14.00 15.77
CA LEU A 124 -11.32 -15.30 15.88
C LEU A 124 -10.03 -15.21 16.71
N ILE A 125 -9.55 -14.02 17.02
CA ILE A 125 -8.30 -13.78 17.75
C ILE A 125 -8.64 -13.56 19.22
N ARG A 126 -8.05 -14.37 20.10
CA ARG A 126 -8.18 -14.16 21.54
C ARG A 126 -7.22 -13.06 22.00
N ALA A 127 -7.71 -12.17 22.83
CA ALA A 127 -6.86 -11.18 23.48
C ALA A 127 -5.77 -11.84 24.33
N GLY A 128 -4.57 -11.31 24.30
CA GLY A 128 -3.44 -11.76 25.11
C GLY A 128 -2.15 -12.00 24.32
N VAL A 129 -1.09 -12.32 25.03
CA VAL A 129 0.28 -12.42 24.51
C VAL A 129 0.55 -13.66 23.66
N HIS A 130 -0.37 -14.62 23.62
CA HIS A 130 -0.19 -15.88 22.90
C HIS A 130 -0.67 -15.84 21.45
N GLN A 131 -1.37 -14.78 21.05
CA GLN A 131 -1.85 -14.61 19.68
C GLN A 131 -1.44 -13.23 19.17
N VAL A 132 -1.10 -13.18 17.88
CA VAL A 132 -0.81 -11.93 17.19
C VAL A 132 -2.03 -11.01 17.26
N GLN A 133 -1.83 -9.78 17.70
CA GLN A 133 -2.87 -8.74 17.75
C GLN A 133 -2.80 -7.85 16.51
N PRO A 134 -3.92 -7.32 16.01
CA PRO A 134 -3.94 -6.44 14.85
C PRO A 134 -3.25 -5.09 15.15
N HIS A 135 -2.46 -4.59 14.20
CA HIS A 135 -1.78 -3.30 14.28
C HIS A 135 -2.03 -2.44 13.05
N ALA A 136 -2.43 -3.06 11.93
CA ALA A 136 -2.74 -2.34 10.70
C ALA A 136 -3.84 -3.05 9.91
N ILE A 137 -4.50 -2.29 9.04
CA ILE A 137 -5.42 -2.79 8.01
C ILE A 137 -4.84 -2.39 6.65
N SER A 138 -4.73 -3.35 5.75
CA SER A 138 -4.29 -3.13 4.37
C SER A 138 -5.43 -3.39 3.40
N ILE A 139 -5.67 -2.46 2.50
CA ILE A 139 -6.63 -2.59 1.39
C ILE A 139 -5.94 -2.31 0.07
N THR A 140 -6.40 -2.94 -1.00
CA THR A 140 -5.92 -2.71 -2.36
C THR A 140 -6.92 -1.86 -3.15
N GLN A 141 -6.48 -0.79 -3.79
CA GLN A 141 -7.30 0.11 -4.59
C GLN A 141 -6.70 0.22 -6.01
N SER A 142 -7.35 -0.31 -7.03
CA SER A 142 -8.50 -1.23 -6.97
C SER A 142 -8.13 -2.61 -6.43
N THR A 143 -9.13 -3.42 -6.02
CA THR A 143 -8.87 -4.79 -5.61
C THR A 143 -8.41 -5.63 -6.79
N GLU A 144 -7.88 -6.82 -6.54
CA GLU A 144 -7.42 -7.80 -7.54
C GLU A 144 -8.53 -8.21 -8.52
N TYR A 145 -9.80 -8.04 -8.13
CA TYR A 145 -10.99 -8.28 -8.97
C TYR A 145 -11.58 -6.99 -9.58
N GLY A 146 -10.86 -5.87 -9.51
CA GLY A 146 -11.26 -4.59 -10.11
C GLY A 146 -12.35 -3.83 -9.34
N ARG A 147 -12.63 -4.20 -8.08
CA ARG A 147 -13.56 -3.43 -7.23
C ARG A 147 -12.87 -2.19 -6.66
N VAL A 148 -13.61 -1.11 -6.56
CA VAL A 148 -13.11 0.17 -6.05
C VAL A 148 -13.77 0.49 -4.72
N TYR A 149 -12.99 0.91 -3.72
CA TYR A 149 -13.52 1.48 -2.49
C TYR A 149 -13.95 2.91 -2.71
N THR A 150 -15.16 3.25 -2.30
CA THR A 150 -15.61 4.64 -2.22
C THR A 150 -14.95 5.37 -1.05
N PRO A 151 -14.85 6.71 -1.07
CA PRO A 151 -14.33 7.46 0.08
C PRO A 151 -15.05 7.14 1.41
N GLY A 152 -16.37 6.93 1.37
CA GLY A 152 -17.16 6.56 2.55
C GLY A 152 -16.79 5.17 3.11
N GLU A 153 -16.50 4.20 2.25
CA GLU A 153 -16.06 2.87 2.68
C GLU A 153 -14.66 2.90 3.28
N VAL A 154 -13.75 3.71 2.70
CA VAL A 154 -12.41 3.92 3.29
C VAL A 154 -12.54 4.56 4.67
N ALA A 155 -13.35 5.63 4.80
CA ALA A 155 -13.59 6.30 6.09
C ALA A 155 -14.21 5.36 7.14
N ALA A 156 -15.08 4.43 6.74
CA ALA A 156 -15.64 3.44 7.66
C ALA A 156 -14.58 2.45 8.18
N ILE A 157 -13.62 2.06 7.32
CA ILE A 157 -12.48 1.22 7.72
C ILE A 157 -11.52 2.01 8.63
N GLU A 158 -11.24 3.27 8.30
CA GLU A 158 -10.41 4.16 9.12
C GLU A 158 -10.98 4.31 10.54
N THR A 159 -12.30 4.52 10.65
CA THR A 159 -12.98 4.61 11.95
C THR A 159 -12.82 3.34 12.78
N LEU A 160 -12.76 2.18 12.16
CA LEU A 160 -12.52 0.92 12.84
C LEU A 160 -11.07 0.77 13.31
N ALA A 161 -10.11 1.39 12.61
CA ALA A 161 -8.68 1.29 12.88
C ALA A 161 -8.20 2.31 13.93
N SER A 162 -9.06 3.27 14.32
CA SER A 162 -8.79 4.33 15.31
C SER A 162 -9.12 3.87 16.71
#